data_9dab55ee6b8e8602eab9debe79a1bc39
#
_entry.id   9dab55ee6b8e8602eab9debe79a1bc39
#
_cell.length_a   1.000
_cell.length_b   1.000
_cell.length_c   1.000
_cell.angle_alpha   90.00
_cell.angle_beta   90.00
_cell.angle_gamma   90.00
#
_symmetry.space_group_name_H-M   'P 1'
#
loop_
_entity.id
_entity.type
_entity.pdbx_description
1 polymer ?
#
loop_
_entity_poly.entity_id
_entity_poly.type
_entity_poly.pdbx_seq_one_letter_code
_entity_poly.pdbx_strand_id
1 'polypeptide(L)'
;DIPYTFNVNDKIISIGSGLVIYKSLVECFRKANLKLFDERYALYGVDYSFFRRIQRIKKQYDIRVQIFSTLEHSLSKTNTSFSEWRHREHLYDYAISCRFYSKSGIHMVLGMTRCFLREIISCRFNNLKLLTLTFIKGHHPRCH
;
A
#
# COMPACT_ATOMS: atom_id res chain seq x y z
N ASP A 1 -9.61 19.35 19.79
CA ASP A 1 -9.57 19.07 18.33
C ASP A 1 -10.92 18.48 17.94
N ILE A 2 -11.57 19.08 16.93
CA ILE A 2 -12.85 18.59 16.41
C ILE A 2 -12.55 17.34 15.55
N PRO A 3 -13.21 16.18 15.77
CA PRO A 3 -13.00 15.02 14.95
C PRO A 3 -13.34 15.33 13.48
N TYR A 4 -12.39 15.12 12.57
CA TYR A 4 -12.64 15.29 11.14
C TYR A 4 -13.20 14.00 10.54
N THR A 5 -14.34 14.12 9.87
CA THR A 5 -14.98 13.01 9.15
C THR A 5 -14.75 13.15 7.65
N PHE A 6 -14.19 12.10 7.03
CA PHE A 6 -13.98 12.05 5.58
C PHE A 6 -15.29 11.85 4.83
N ASN A 7 -15.49 12.62 3.77
CA ASN A 7 -16.58 12.42 2.83
C ASN A 7 -16.34 11.17 1.95
N VAL A 8 -17.40 10.69 1.31
CA VAL A 8 -17.34 9.49 0.45
C VAL A 8 -16.35 9.63 -0.72
N ASN A 9 -16.12 10.84 -1.20
CA ASN A 9 -15.22 11.12 -2.33
C ASN A 9 -13.78 11.43 -1.90
N ASP A 10 -13.55 11.69 -0.61
CA ASP A 10 -12.24 12.03 -0.10
C ASP A 10 -11.26 10.87 -0.25
N LYS A 11 -10.04 11.19 -0.66
CA LYS A 11 -8.97 10.20 -0.72
C LYS A 11 -8.37 10.02 0.66
N ILE A 12 -8.49 8.82 1.20
CA ILE A 12 -7.97 8.47 2.51
C ILE A 12 -6.65 7.73 2.33
N ILE A 13 -5.60 8.24 2.98
CA ILE A 13 -4.30 7.58 3.09
C ILE A 13 -3.78 7.87 4.49
N SER A 14 -3.41 6.83 5.22
CA SER A 14 -2.78 6.93 6.53
C SER A 14 -1.79 5.78 6.73
N ILE A 15 -1.12 5.80 7.86
CA ILE A 15 -0.28 4.69 8.35
C ILE A 15 -1.07 3.86 9.37
N GLY A 16 -0.67 2.61 9.58
CA GLY A 16 -1.36 1.69 10.50
C GLY A 16 -1.23 2.05 11.98
N SER A 17 -0.28 2.93 12.34
CA SER A 17 -0.10 3.38 13.72
C SER A 17 -1.31 4.18 14.21
N GLY A 18 -1.91 3.73 15.31
CA GLY A 18 -3.09 4.38 15.88
C GLY A 18 -4.40 4.12 15.14
N LEU A 19 -4.42 3.16 14.21
CA LEU A 19 -5.64 2.78 13.49
C LEU A 19 -6.59 1.98 14.41
N VAL A 20 -7.82 2.46 14.56
CA VAL A 20 -8.91 1.74 15.22
C VAL A 20 -9.89 1.23 14.18
N ILE A 21 -10.13 -0.07 14.18
CA ILE A 21 -11.00 -0.74 13.23
C ILE A 21 -12.22 -1.28 13.96
N TYR A 22 -13.41 -0.79 13.60
CA TYR A 22 -14.66 -1.28 14.17
C TYR A 22 -15.10 -2.58 13.46
N LYS A 23 -15.79 -3.44 14.20
CA LYS A 23 -16.35 -4.70 13.68
C LYS A 23 -17.22 -4.49 12.45
N SER A 24 -17.97 -3.40 12.38
CA SER A 24 -18.79 -3.03 11.22
C SER A 24 -17.98 -2.92 9.92
N LEU A 25 -16.75 -2.39 9.98
CA LEU A 25 -15.87 -2.35 8.81
C LEU A 25 -15.45 -3.75 8.35
N VAL A 26 -15.14 -4.65 9.31
CA VAL A 26 -14.80 -6.06 9.00
C VAL A 26 -15.97 -6.73 8.28
N GLU A 27 -17.21 -6.47 8.72
CA GLU A 27 -18.43 -6.99 8.07
C GLU A 27 -18.61 -6.43 6.65
N CYS A 28 -18.29 -5.15 6.42
CA CYS A 28 -18.31 -4.57 5.06
C CYS A 28 -17.33 -5.26 4.14
N PHE A 29 -16.10 -5.52 4.60
CA PHE A 29 -15.09 -6.25 3.83
C PHE A 29 -15.56 -7.68 3.52
N ARG A 30 -16.14 -8.39 4.50
CA ARG A 30 -16.68 -9.72 4.31
C ARG A 30 -17.79 -9.74 3.25
N LYS A 31 -18.75 -8.80 3.31
CA LYS A 31 -19.84 -8.64 2.32
C LYS A 31 -19.29 -8.33 0.93
N ALA A 32 -18.19 -7.60 0.84
CA ALA A 32 -17.50 -7.28 -0.42
C ALA A 32 -16.63 -8.44 -0.94
N ASN A 33 -16.59 -9.57 -0.25
CA ASN A 33 -15.70 -10.71 -0.52
C ASN A 33 -14.22 -10.29 -0.59
N LEU A 34 -13.81 -9.41 0.32
CA LEU A 34 -12.44 -8.91 0.45
C LEU A 34 -11.87 -9.27 1.82
N LYS A 35 -10.60 -9.67 1.86
CA LYS A 35 -9.85 -9.76 3.11
C LYS A 35 -9.57 -8.36 3.64
N LEU A 36 -9.58 -8.19 4.96
CA LEU A 36 -9.34 -6.88 5.58
C LEU A 36 -7.98 -6.32 5.20
N PHE A 37 -6.93 -7.12 5.36
CA PHE A 37 -5.58 -6.79 4.91
C PHE A 37 -5.20 -7.58 3.65
N ASP A 38 -4.31 -7.02 2.86
CA ASP A 38 -3.82 -7.65 1.65
C ASP A 38 -2.62 -8.54 1.98
N GLU A 39 -2.85 -9.85 2.03
CA GLU A 39 -1.85 -10.85 2.41
C GLU A 39 -0.71 -11.00 1.40
N ARG A 40 -0.75 -10.28 0.28
CA ARG A 40 0.34 -10.24 -0.70
C ARG A 40 1.53 -9.39 -0.22
N TYR A 41 1.33 -8.53 0.77
CA TYR A 41 2.34 -7.65 1.35
C TYR A 41 2.84 -8.22 2.68
N ALA A 42 4.16 -8.12 2.93
CA ALA A 42 4.75 -8.60 4.17
C ALA A 42 5.10 -7.48 5.17
N LEU A 43 5.40 -6.28 4.69
CA LEU A 43 5.83 -5.16 5.53
C LEU A 43 5.30 -3.82 5.00
N TYR A 44 5.90 -3.29 3.93
CA TYR A 44 5.42 -2.07 3.31
C TYR A 44 4.21 -2.36 2.41
N GLY A 45 3.39 -1.34 2.15
CA GLY A 45 2.23 -1.46 1.28
C GLY A 45 0.96 -2.01 1.94
N VAL A 46 1.06 -2.62 3.13
CA VAL A 46 -0.10 -3.12 3.88
C VAL A 46 -1.10 -2.00 4.14
N ASP A 47 -0.64 -0.89 4.73
CA ASP A 47 -1.47 0.28 5.04
C ASP A 47 -2.05 0.91 3.77
N TYR A 48 -1.21 1.13 2.77
CA TYR A 48 -1.64 1.69 1.49
C TYR A 48 -2.70 0.83 0.82
N SER A 49 -2.52 -0.48 0.76
CA SER A 49 -3.47 -1.41 0.17
C SER A 49 -4.79 -1.44 0.95
N PHE A 50 -4.75 -1.37 2.28
CA PHE A 50 -5.93 -1.30 3.15
C PHE A 50 -6.79 -0.08 2.82
N PHE A 51 -6.21 1.12 2.78
CA PHE A 51 -6.96 2.33 2.45
C PHE A 51 -7.45 2.36 1.00
N ARG A 52 -6.71 1.77 0.06
CA ARG A 52 -7.18 1.60 -1.33
C ARG A 52 -8.38 0.67 -1.42
N ARG A 53 -8.44 -0.37 -0.59
CA ARG A 53 -9.60 -1.26 -0.51
C ARG A 53 -10.80 -0.56 0.10
N ILE A 54 -10.64 0.18 1.19
CA ILE A 54 -11.70 1.04 1.74
C ILE A 54 -12.22 1.97 0.64
N GLN A 55 -11.34 2.63 -0.10
CA GLN A 55 -11.71 3.54 -1.19
C GLN A 55 -12.58 2.87 -2.26
N ARG A 56 -12.34 1.59 -2.54
CA ARG A 56 -13.14 0.82 -3.52
C ARG A 56 -14.55 0.54 -3.04
N ILE A 57 -14.71 0.24 -1.75
CA ILE A 57 -15.99 -0.24 -1.20
C ILE A 57 -16.79 0.82 -0.45
N LYS A 58 -16.18 1.96 -0.05
CA LYS A 58 -16.83 2.95 0.81
C LYS A 58 -18.10 3.58 0.20
N LYS A 59 -18.20 3.64 -1.14
CA LYS A 59 -19.41 4.13 -1.80
C LYS A 59 -20.60 3.16 -1.67
N GLN A 60 -20.28 1.86 -1.63
CA GLN A 60 -21.29 0.79 -1.59
C GLN A 60 -21.78 0.50 -0.17
N TYR A 61 -20.93 0.71 0.85
CA TYR A 61 -21.18 0.25 2.21
C TYR A 61 -21.29 1.37 3.25
N ASP A 62 -21.40 2.64 2.85
CA ASP A 62 -21.47 3.80 3.76
C ASP A 62 -20.40 3.77 4.87
N ILE A 63 -19.16 3.54 4.49
CA ILE A 63 -18.06 3.43 5.43
C ILE A 63 -17.66 4.83 5.91
N ARG A 64 -17.73 5.07 7.21
CA ARG A 64 -17.28 6.31 7.84
C ARG A 64 -15.84 6.17 8.32
N VAL A 65 -15.02 7.16 7.98
CA VAL A 65 -13.64 7.26 8.44
C VAL A 65 -13.46 8.60 9.12
N GLN A 66 -12.89 8.59 10.32
CA GLN A 66 -12.71 9.78 11.14
C GLN A 66 -11.29 9.86 11.68
N ILE A 67 -10.80 11.09 11.87
CA ILE A 67 -9.58 11.36 12.64
C ILE A 67 -10.03 11.85 14.02
N PHE A 68 -9.58 11.16 15.06
CA PHE A 68 -9.88 11.54 16.45
C PHE A 68 -8.73 12.30 17.11
N SER A 69 -7.49 11.99 16.74
CA SER A 69 -6.30 12.63 17.31
C SER A 69 -5.13 12.55 16.36
N THR A 70 -4.14 13.37 16.60
CA THR A 70 -2.82 13.32 15.96
C THR A 70 -1.85 12.57 16.85
N LEU A 71 -1.05 11.69 16.25
CA LEU A 71 0.01 10.96 16.93
C LEU A 71 1.37 11.47 16.45
N GLU A 72 2.24 11.81 17.37
CA GLU A 72 3.64 12.01 17.05
C GLU A 72 4.29 10.65 16.78
N HIS A 73 4.87 10.50 15.60
CA HIS A 73 5.47 9.26 15.16
C HIS A 73 6.84 9.51 14.52
N SER A 74 7.89 8.89 15.08
CA SER A 74 9.21 8.89 14.46
C SER A 74 9.17 8.01 13.20
N LEU A 75 8.87 8.61 12.07
CA LEU A 75 8.84 7.91 10.79
C LEU A 75 10.25 7.43 10.44
N SER A 76 10.41 6.15 10.18
CA SER A 76 11.70 5.56 9.74
C SER A 76 12.24 6.17 8.44
N LYS A 77 11.40 6.89 7.68
CA LYS A 77 11.78 7.65 6.49
C LYS A 77 12.65 8.88 6.79
N THR A 78 12.63 9.39 8.01
CA THR A 78 13.46 10.53 8.43
C THR A 78 14.93 10.14 8.66
N ASN A 79 15.21 8.84 8.80
CA ASN A 79 16.56 8.33 8.88
C ASN A 79 17.20 8.37 7.47
N THR A 80 18.13 9.29 7.27
CA THR A 80 18.77 9.61 5.98
C THR A 80 19.74 8.53 5.50
N SER A 81 20.14 7.57 6.34
CA SER A 81 21.03 6.49 5.94
C SER A 81 20.31 5.52 4.98
N PHE A 82 20.89 5.36 3.79
CA PHE A 82 20.45 4.36 2.81
C PHE A 82 20.60 2.96 3.40
N SER A 83 19.53 2.18 3.37
CA SER A 83 19.52 0.77 3.76
C SER A 83 19.11 -0.05 2.55
N GLU A 84 20.02 -0.90 2.07
CA GLU A 84 19.77 -1.82 0.95
C GLU A 84 18.55 -2.73 1.24
N TRP A 85 18.47 -3.25 2.45
CA TRP A 85 17.34 -4.07 2.88
C TRP A 85 16.02 -3.31 2.76
N ARG A 86 15.95 -2.08 3.31
CA ARG A 86 14.74 -1.25 3.24
C ARG A 86 14.37 -0.90 1.81
N HIS A 87 15.37 -0.61 0.99
CA HIS A 87 15.18 -0.33 -0.44
C HIS A 87 14.53 -1.52 -1.16
N ARG A 88 15.02 -2.74 -0.93
CA ARG A 88 14.45 -3.97 -1.51
C ARG A 88 13.02 -4.22 -1.04
N GLU A 89 12.72 -4.01 0.23
CA GLU A 89 11.34 -4.11 0.75
C GLU A 89 10.38 -3.15 0.04
N HIS A 90 10.82 -1.91 -0.24
CA HIS A 90 10.03 -0.96 -1.02
C HIS A 90 9.87 -1.38 -2.49
N LEU A 91 10.83 -2.07 -3.07
CA LEU A 91 10.70 -2.60 -4.44
C LEU A 91 9.65 -3.71 -4.52
N TYR A 92 9.59 -4.59 -3.51
CA TYR A 92 8.53 -5.60 -3.41
C TYR A 92 7.15 -4.95 -3.34
N ASP A 93 6.96 -4.00 -2.42
CA ASP A 93 5.74 -3.22 -2.29
C ASP A 93 5.35 -2.55 -3.62
N TYR A 94 6.30 -1.88 -4.25
CA TYR A 94 6.07 -1.16 -5.49
C TYR A 94 5.61 -2.07 -6.63
N ALA A 95 6.26 -3.22 -6.82
CA ALA A 95 5.91 -4.19 -7.86
C ALA A 95 4.49 -4.75 -7.66
N ILE A 96 4.13 -5.11 -6.43
CA ILE A 96 2.79 -5.59 -6.08
C ILE A 96 1.75 -4.47 -6.30
N SER A 97 2.05 -3.26 -5.85
CA SER A 97 1.17 -2.10 -5.99
C SER A 97 0.94 -1.73 -7.46
N CYS A 98 1.98 -1.78 -8.29
CA CYS A 98 1.83 -1.58 -9.74
C CYS A 98 0.89 -2.61 -10.36
N ARG A 99 1.01 -3.87 -9.99
CA ARG A 99 0.20 -4.95 -10.56
C ARG A 99 -1.28 -4.84 -10.17
N PHE A 100 -1.61 -4.58 -8.90
CA PHE A 100 -2.97 -4.73 -8.38
C PHE A 100 -3.70 -3.41 -8.09
N TYR A 101 -2.97 -2.31 -7.98
CA TYR A 101 -3.50 -1.02 -7.58
C TYR A 101 -3.24 0.12 -8.58
N SER A 102 -2.69 -0.17 -9.76
CA SER A 102 -2.59 0.82 -10.84
C SER A 102 -3.97 1.22 -11.35
N LYS A 103 -4.11 2.48 -11.77
CA LYS A 103 -5.37 3.01 -12.31
C LYS A 103 -5.74 2.40 -13.66
N SER A 104 -4.75 2.00 -14.45
CA SER A 104 -4.91 1.36 -15.76
C SER A 104 -3.66 0.57 -16.12
N GLY A 105 -3.73 -0.26 -17.19
CA GLY A 105 -2.58 -0.99 -17.73
C GLY A 105 -1.44 -0.04 -18.14
N ILE A 106 -1.77 1.13 -18.71
CA ILE A 106 -0.76 2.13 -19.08
C ILE A 106 0.01 2.63 -17.83
N HIS A 107 -0.72 2.98 -16.76
CA HIS A 107 -0.07 3.40 -15.50
C HIS A 107 0.78 2.30 -14.88
N MET A 108 0.36 1.04 -15.01
CA MET A 108 1.13 -0.11 -14.56
C MET A 108 2.45 -0.22 -15.33
N VAL A 109 2.40 -0.19 -16.65
CA VAL A 109 3.59 -0.27 -17.51
C VAL A 109 4.54 0.89 -17.25
N LEU A 110 4.02 2.12 -17.29
CA LEU A 110 4.84 3.33 -17.04
C LEU A 110 5.48 3.29 -15.63
N GLY A 111 4.74 2.86 -14.63
CA GLY A 111 5.25 2.71 -13.27
C GLY A 111 6.41 1.71 -13.20
N MET A 112 6.22 0.52 -13.75
CA MET A 112 7.26 -0.50 -13.78
C MET A 112 8.49 -0.05 -14.57
N THR A 113 8.31 0.51 -15.78
CA THR A 113 9.41 1.03 -16.61
C THR A 113 10.22 2.09 -15.86
N ARG A 114 9.54 3.04 -15.22
CA ARG A 114 10.22 4.07 -14.41
C ARG A 114 11.04 3.48 -13.26
N CYS A 115 10.51 2.46 -12.60
CA CYS A 115 11.24 1.77 -11.54
C CYS A 115 12.47 1.02 -12.07
N PHE A 116 12.32 0.29 -13.19
CA PHE A 116 13.44 -0.38 -13.87
C PHE A 116 14.54 0.59 -14.26
N LEU A 117 14.20 1.69 -14.93
CA LEU A 117 15.17 2.72 -15.34
C LEU A 117 15.92 3.28 -14.14
N ARG A 118 15.26 3.55 -13.02
CA ARG A 118 15.90 4.02 -11.80
C ARG A 118 16.92 3.04 -11.26
N GLU A 119 16.61 1.75 -11.23
CA GLU A 119 17.54 0.72 -10.76
C GLU A 119 18.73 0.53 -11.71
N ILE A 120 18.51 0.64 -13.03
CA ILE A 120 19.60 0.62 -14.04
C ILE A 120 20.53 1.81 -13.88
N ILE A 121 19.99 3.03 -13.79
CA ILE A 121 20.79 4.27 -13.59
C ILE A 121 21.61 4.20 -12.29
N SER A 122 21.04 3.55 -11.26
CA SER A 122 21.74 3.34 -9.98
C SER A 122 22.68 2.12 -9.97
N CYS A 123 22.91 1.46 -11.10
CA CYS A 123 23.74 0.25 -11.25
C CYS A 123 23.31 -0.91 -10.32
N ARG A 124 22.01 -1.02 -9.98
CA ARG A 124 21.47 -2.04 -9.08
C ARG A 124 20.80 -3.18 -9.84
N PHE A 125 21.51 -3.82 -10.73
CA PHE A 125 20.98 -4.83 -11.67
C PHE A 125 20.30 -6.03 -10.97
N ASN A 126 20.76 -6.42 -9.78
CA ASN A 126 20.14 -7.51 -8.99
C ASN A 126 18.67 -7.20 -8.64
N ASN A 127 18.32 -5.92 -8.51
CA ASN A 127 16.96 -5.51 -8.20
C ASN A 127 15.99 -5.65 -9.38
N LEU A 128 16.49 -5.71 -10.61
CA LEU A 128 15.67 -5.94 -11.81
C LEU A 128 15.02 -7.32 -11.76
N LYS A 129 15.81 -8.36 -11.40
CA LYS A 129 15.30 -9.72 -11.21
C LYS A 129 14.26 -9.76 -10.10
N LEU A 130 14.52 -9.09 -8.97
CA LEU A 130 13.59 -8.98 -7.84
C LEU A 130 12.25 -8.37 -8.28
N LEU A 131 12.29 -7.20 -8.94
CA LEU A 131 11.11 -6.51 -9.46
C LEU A 131 10.30 -7.40 -10.40
N THR A 132 10.96 -8.02 -11.39
CA THR A 132 10.30 -8.89 -12.37
C THR A 132 9.63 -10.08 -11.70
N LEU A 133 10.35 -10.82 -10.85
CA LEU A 133 9.81 -12.00 -10.18
C LEU A 133 8.64 -11.65 -9.24
N THR A 134 8.75 -10.54 -8.50
CA THR A 134 7.69 -10.09 -7.61
C THR A 134 6.45 -9.68 -8.40
N PHE A 135 6.65 -8.96 -9.50
CA PHE A 135 5.54 -8.57 -10.37
C PHE A 135 4.83 -9.79 -10.97
N ILE A 136 5.59 -10.81 -11.46
CA ILE A 136 5.01 -12.02 -12.03
C ILE A 136 4.30 -12.86 -10.95
N LYS A 137 4.91 -13.09 -9.80
CA LYS A 137 4.32 -13.86 -8.71
C LYS A 137 3.12 -13.11 -8.09
N GLY A 138 3.19 -11.79 -7.97
CA GLY A 138 2.14 -10.95 -7.43
C GLY A 138 2.06 -10.92 -5.91
N HIS A 139 3.07 -11.41 -5.22
CA HIS A 139 3.16 -11.38 -3.76
C HIS A 139 4.61 -11.24 -3.30
N HIS A 140 4.78 -10.78 -2.07
CA HIS A 140 6.08 -10.71 -1.41
C HIS A 140 6.64 -12.12 -1.18
N PRO A 141 7.97 -12.36 -1.31
CA PRO A 141 8.57 -13.69 -1.13
C PRO A 141 8.28 -14.36 0.24
N ARG A 142 7.97 -13.57 1.27
CA ARG A 142 7.59 -14.08 2.61
C ARG A 142 6.09 -14.40 2.74
N CYS A 143 5.29 -14.12 1.72
CA CYS A 143 3.86 -14.41 1.68
C CYS A 143 3.61 -15.63 0.78
N HIS A 144 2.84 -16.60 1.24
CA HIS A 144 2.50 -17.84 0.55
C HIS A 144 1.01 -17.88 0.25
#